data_54e3460c7da8e2122cfb9841ee647c56
#
_entry.id   54e3460c7da8e2122cfb9841ee647c56
#
_cell.length_a   1.000
_cell.length_b   1.000
_cell.length_c   1.000
_cell.angle_alpha   90.00
_cell.angle_beta   90.00
_cell.angle_gamma   90.00
#
_symmetry.space_group_name_H-M   'P 1'
#
loop_
_entity.id
_entity.type
_entity.pdbx_description
1 polymer ?
#
loop_
_entity_poly.entity_id
_entity_poly.type
_entity_poly.pdbx_seq_one_letter_code
_entity_poly.pdbx_strand_id
1 'polypeptide(L)'
;LYISFSKHYTSFARENPELRMYINPTYYLYSIGKYVNSNINTSTKTFSQIGLDAKINKKDNKQRLLVFVLGETARVDRFSLNGYQRQTNPMLEKEEVVSFQKMTSCGTDTSLSVPCMFSSLSRSNYSHSKGKNMSNVLDIISHAGVEVLWLDNNSDSKGVADRIRFEDYRLAGVNPICDIECRDEGMLFGIQDFIDTNPEKDML
;
A
#
# COMPACT_ATOMS: atom_id res chain seq x y z
N LEU A 1 22.67 -34.70 4.11
CA LEU A 1 23.16 -33.35 4.49
C LEU A 1 22.07 -32.28 4.23
N TYR A 2 21.51 -32.20 3.02
CA TYR A 2 20.53 -31.18 2.64
C TYR A 2 19.23 -31.25 3.49
N ILE A 3 18.73 -32.43 3.75
CA ILE A 3 17.50 -32.66 4.55
C ILE A 3 17.73 -32.26 6.02
N SER A 4 18.89 -32.58 6.59
CA SER A 4 19.21 -32.28 7.98
C SER A 4 19.34 -30.78 8.27
N PHE A 5 19.73 -29.98 7.27
CA PHE A 5 19.92 -28.54 7.38
C PHE A 5 18.89 -27.72 6.62
N SER A 6 17.78 -28.33 6.19
CA SER A 6 16.75 -27.69 5.34
C SER A 6 16.21 -26.39 5.93
N LYS A 7 16.03 -26.32 7.26
CA LYS A 7 15.57 -25.09 7.94
C LYS A 7 16.57 -23.94 7.79
N HIS A 8 17.86 -24.21 7.92
CA HIS A 8 18.93 -23.21 7.77
C HIS A 8 19.04 -22.72 6.33
N TYR A 9 18.98 -23.62 5.36
CA TYR A 9 19.00 -23.24 3.93
C TYR A 9 17.77 -22.46 3.53
N THR A 10 16.61 -22.79 4.07
CA THR A 10 15.35 -22.07 3.80
C THR A 10 15.38 -20.66 4.39
N SER A 11 15.89 -20.51 5.63
CA SER A 11 16.05 -19.20 6.28
C SER A 11 17.05 -18.35 5.51
N PHE A 12 18.21 -18.89 5.21
CA PHE A 12 19.26 -18.20 4.44
C PHE A 12 18.78 -17.73 3.06
N ALA A 13 18.07 -18.59 2.32
CA ALA A 13 17.53 -18.24 1.00
C ALA A 13 16.38 -17.19 1.08
N ARG A 14 15.71 -17.10 2.22
CA ARG A 14 14.66 -16.10 2.48
C ARG A 14 15.27 -14.74 2.83
N GLU A 15 16.35 -14.75 3.60
CA GLU A 15 17.07 -13.54 4.02
C GLU A 15 17.90 -12.93 2.89
N ASN A 16 18.28 -13.76 1.89
CA ASN A 16 19.11 -13.33 0.76
C ASN A 16 18.43 -13.66 -0.59
N PRO A 17 17.30 -13.01 -0.90
CA PRO A 17 16.53 -13.32 -2.11
C PRO A 17 17.30 -13.05 -3.41
N GLU A 18 18.26 -12.14 -3.41
CA GLU A 18 19.12 -11.79 -4.53
C GLU A 18 20.03 -12.95 -4.95
N LEU A 19 20.40 -13.85 -4.05
CA LEU A 19 21.22 -15.01 -4.37
C LEU A 19 20.57 -15.92 -5.40
N ARG A 20 19.23 -15.92 -5.51
CA ARG A 20 18.49 -16.67 -6.53
C ARG A 20 18.88 -16.25 -7.93
N MET A 21 19.23 -14.97 -8.12
CA MET A 21 19.62 -14.43 -9.43
C MET A 21 20.98 -14.96 -9.90
N TYR A 22 21.84 -15.40 -8.96
CA TYR A 22 23.17 -15.94 -9.26
C TYR A 22 23.18 -17.44 -9.50
N ILE A 23 22.06 -18.15 -9.26
CA ILE A 23 21.95 -19.60 -9.49
C ILE A 23 21.58 -19.86 -10.96
N ASN A 24 22.60 -19.80 -11.83
CA ASN A 24 22.47 -20.12 -13.25
C ASN A 24 22.72 -21.63 -13.51
N PRO A 25 21.95 -22.26 -14.42
CA PRO A 25 20.84 -21.72 -15.24
C PRO A 25 19.44 -21.89 -14.61
N THR A 26 19.34 -22.41 -13.39
CA THR A 26 18.08 -22.84 -12.78
C THR A 26 17.11 -21.69 -12.55
N TYR A 27 17.60 -20.49 -12.23
CA TYR A 27 16.73 -19.31 -12.04
C TYR A 27 16.03 -18.90 -13.34
N TYR A 28 16.74 -18.95 -14.48
CA TYR A 28 16.13 -18.61 -15.78
C TYR A 28 15.03 -19.62 -16.15
N LEU A 29 15.29 -20.91 -15.97
CA LEU A 29 14.29 -21.94 -16.24
C LEU A 29 13.07 -21.80 -15.34
N TYR A 30 13.26 -21.52 -14.06
CA TYR A 30 12.19 -21.23 -13.12
C TYR A 30 11.38 -19.99 -13.54
N SER A 31 12.06 -18.91 -13.93
CA SER A 31 11.42 -17.66 -14.34
C SER A 31 10.61 -17.81 -15.62
N ILE A 32 11.15 -18.53 -16.60
CA ILE A 32 10.44 -18.89 -17.84
C ILE A 32 9.21 -19.75 -17.51
N GLY A 33 9.38 -20.80 -16.71
CA GLY A 33 8.25 -21.65 -16.28
C GLY A 33 7.17 -20.88 -15.56
N LYS A 34 7.55 -19.98 -14.66
CA LYS A 34 6.60 -19.10 -13.94
C LYS A 34 5.88 -18.15 -14.89
N TYR A 35 6.60 -17.54 -15.84
CA TYR A 35 6.03 -16.64 -16.85
C TYR A 35 5.02 -17.37 -17.75
N VAL A 36 5.42 -18.53 -18.27
CA VAL A 36 4.55 -19.36 -19.12
C VAL A 36 3.30 -19.80 -18.36
N ASN A 37 3.47 -20.31 -17.12
CA ASN A 37 2.33 -20.70 -16.28
C ASN A 37 1.41 -19.53 -15.94
N SER A 38 1.94 -18.33 -15.73
CA SER A 38 1.12 -17.13 -15.49
C SER A 38 0.30 -16.73 -16.72
N ASN A 39 0.83 -16.89 -17.92
CA ASN A 39 0.15 -16.57 -19.17
C ASN A 39 -0.88 -17.63 -19.58
N ILE A 40 -0.57 -18.92 -19.36
CA ILE A 40 -1.50 -20.02 -19.69
C ILE A 40 -2.69 -20.04 -18.72
N ASN A 41 -2.44 -19.76 -17.42
CA ASN A 41 -3.48 -19.76 -16.40
C ASN A 41 -4.16 -18.39 -16.22
N THR A 42 -4.01 -17.46 -17.16
CA THR A 42 -4.79 -16.24 -17.19
C THR A 42 -6.24 -16.59 -17.60
N SER A 43 -6.97 -17.26 -16.71
CA SER A 43 -8.42 -17.19 -16.77
C SER A 43 -8.75 -15.70 -16.65
N THR A 44 -9.43 -15.14 -17.64
CA THR A 44 -10.02 -13.80 -17.59
C THR A 44 -10.99 -13.76 -16.41
N LYS A 45 -10.45 -13.50 -15.21
CA LYS A 45 -11.30 -13.27 -14.05
C LYS A 45 -11.99 -11.94 -14.28
N THR A 46 -13.30 -11.99 -14.45
CA THR A 46 -14.12 -10.80 -14.52
C THR A 46 -13.90 -9.97 -13.26
N PHE A 47 -13.64 -8.68 -13.47
CA PHE A 47 -13.53 -7.73 -12.37
C PHE A 47 -14.87 -7.65 -11.63
N SER A 48 -14.84 -7.86 -10.32
CA SER A 48 -16.03 -7.80 -9.47
C SER A 48 -16.16 -6.40 -8.87
N GLN A 49 -17.15 -5.66 -9.32
CA GLN A 49 -17.52 -4.39 -8.71
C GLN A 49 -18.38 -4.63 -7.48
N ILE A 50 -18.01 -4.00 -6.37
CA ILE A 50 -18.77 -4.04 -5.11
C ILE A 50 -18.98 -2.61 -4.61
N GLY A 51 -20.00 -2.41 -3.75
CA GLY A 51 -20.30 -1.11 -3.15
C GLY A 51 -20.86 -0.09 -4.12
N LEU A 52 -21.51 -0.52 -5.22
CA LEU A 52 -22.15 0.38 -6.19
C LEU A 52 -23.35 1.14 -5.62
N ASP A 53 -23.86 0.72 -4.49
CA ASP A 53 -24.90 1.36 -3.69
C ASP A 53 -24.37 2.35 -2.65
N ALA A 54 -23.04 2.48 -2.53
CA ALA A 54 -22.40 3.39 -1.59
C ALA A 54 -22.77 4.85 -1.90
N LYS A 55 -23.17 5.58 -0.86
CA LYS A 55 -23.55 6.99 -0.95
C LYS A 55 -23.06 7.72 0.29
N ILE A 56 -22.61 8.96 0.11
CA ILE A 56 -22.31 9.84 1.24
C ILE A 56 -23.62 10.38 1.79
N ASN A 57 -23.87 10.17 3.07
CA ASN A 57 -24.95 10.80 3.77
C ASN A 57 -24.46 12.11 4.42
N LYS A 58 -24.44 13.19 3.64
CA LYS A 58 -24.05 14.52 4.15
C LYS A 58 -25.16 15.05 5.07
N LYS A 59 -24.81 15.22 6.34
CA LYS A 59 -25.67 15.89 7.33
C LYS A 59 -25.51 17.42 7.33
N ASP A 60 -24.46 17.91 6.73
CA ASP A 60 -24.11 19.32 6.60
C ASP A 60 -23.46 19.58 5.23
N ASN A 61 -23.31 20.86 4.87
CA ASN A 61 -22.64 21.27 3.63
C ASN A 61 -21.13 21.50 3.81
N LYS A 62 -20.54 20.96 4.88
CA LYS A 62 -19.11 21.13 5.12
C LYS A 62 -18.31 20.20 4.24
N GLN A 63 -17.29 20.75 3.63
CA GLN A 63 -16.23 20.01 2.94
C GLN A 63 -15.34 19.33 3.99
N ARG A 64 -14.95 18.10 3.75
CA ARG A 64 -14.05 17.32 4.60
C ARG A 64 -12.86 16.84 3.80
N LEU A 65 -11.68 16.98 4.38
CA LEU A 65 -10.46 16.36 3.90
C LEU A 65 -10.01 15.31 4.90
N LEU A 66 -9.88 14.07 4.45
CA LEU A 66 -9.22 13.00 5.20
C LEU A 66 -7.84 12.74 4.60
N VAL A 67 -6.80 12.91 5.39
CA VAL A 67 -5.43 12.54 4.99
C VAL A 67 -5.10 11.20 5.61
N PHE A 68 -4.94 10.19 4.76
CA PHE A 68 -4.55 8.84 5.17
C PHE A 68 -3.08 8.60 4.86
N VAL A 69 -2.24 8.58 5.89
CA VAL A 69 -0.80 8.35 5.76
C VAL A 69 -0.48 6.87 5.88
N LEU A 70 -0.07 6.25 4.78
CA LEU A 70 0.35 4.86 4.74
C LEU A 70 1.85 4.76 5.02
N GLY A 71 2.20 4.37 6.25
CA GLY A 71 3.59 4.17 6.66
C GLY A 71 4.19 2.87 6.13
N GLU A 72 5.45 2.91 5.72
CA GLU A 72 6.22 1.74 5.32
C GLU A 72 7.06 1.22 6.50
N THR A 73 7.11 -0.09 6.67
CA THR A 73 7.94 -0.81 7.66
C THR A 73 7.76 -0.31 9.11
N ALA A 74 6.58 0.24 9.43
CA ALA A 74 6.27 0.80 10.75
C ALA A 74 5.81 -0.31 11.72
N ARG A 75 6.68 -0.70 12.65
CA ARG A 75 6.40 -1.73 13.66
C ARG A 75 5.84 -1.09 14.94
N VAL A 76 4.70 -1.60 15.41
CA VAL A 76 4.02 -1.10 16.61
C VAL A 76 4.88 -1.14 17.89
N ASP A 77 5.76 -2.14 18.01
CA ASP A 77 6.69 -2.31 19.13
C ASP A 77 7.90 -1.36 19.10
N ARG A 78 8.02 -0.53 18.05
CA ARG A 78 9.06 0.49 17.88
C ARG A 78 8.53 1.91 18.01
N PHE A 79 7.27 2.07 18.38
CA PHE A 79 6.68 3.37 18.68
C PHE A 79 6.84 3.74 20.14
N SER A 80 7.42 4.92 20.43
CA SER A 80 7.53 5.43 21.81
C SER A 80 6.15 5.64 22.43
N LEU A 81 5.13 6.00 21.64
CA LEU A 81 3.72 6.03 22.04
C LEU A 81 3.20 4.70 22.62
N ASN A 82 3.85 3.59 22.30
CA ASN A 82 3.48 2.25 22.75
C ASN A 82 4.46 1.68 23.80
N GLY A 83 5.33 2.53 24.36
CA GLY A 83 6.27 2.16 25.42
C GLY A 83 7.66 1.72 24.93
N TYR A 84 8.01 1.98 23.66
CA TYR A 84 9.38 1.80 23.20
C TYR A 84 10.31 2.81 23.88
N GLN A 85 11.47 2.36 24.38
CA GLN A 85 12.37 3.18 25.21
C GLN A 85 13.04 4.34 24.45
N ARG A 86 13.20 4.21 23.12
CA ARG A 86 13.75 5.28 22.29
C ARG A 86 12.63 6.18 21.79
N GLN A 87 12.87 7.48 21.80
CA GLN A 87 11.95 8.49 21.28
C GLN A 87 11.84 8.37 19.74
N THR A 88 10.81 7.69 19.26
CA THR A 88 10.57 7.49 17.82
C THR A 88 9.43 8.32 17.26
N ASN A 89 8.54 8.84 18.13
CA ASN A 89 7.35 9.61 17.75
C ASN A 89 7.25 10.94 18.51
N PRO A 90 8.33 11.78 18.60
CA PRO A 90 8.35 12.95 19.47
C PRO A 90 7.34 14.05 19.11
N MET A 91 6.91 14.11 17.86
CA MET A 91 5.90 15.07 17.42
C MET A 91 4.49 14.55 17.73
N LEU A 92 4.22 13.26 17.47
CA LEU A 92 2.91 12.66 17.74
C LEU A 92 2.59 12.59 19.23
N GLU A 93 3.61 12.51 20.09
CA GLU A 93 3.41 12.52 21.57
C GLU A 93 2.85 13.86 22.10
N LYS A 94 2.97 14.92 21.30
CA LYS A 94 2.45 16.26 21.66
C LYS A 94 1.00 16.46 21.21
N GLU A 95 0.49 15.53 20.41
CA GLU A 95 -0.85 15.60 19.82
C GLU A 95 -1.82 14.65 20.51
N GLU A 96 -3.10 14.93 20.42
CA GLU A 96 -4.15 14.03 20.89
C GLU A 96 -4.34 12.88 19.90
N VAL A 97 -3.53 11.84 20.04
CA VAL A 97 -3.55 10.69 19.13
C VAL A 97 -4.11 9.43 19.81
N VAL A 98 -4.77 8.58 19.01
CA VAL A 98 -5.18 7.24 19.42
C VAL A 98 -4.19 6.23 18.81
N SER A 99 -3.43 5.53 19.65
CA SER A 99 -2.47 4.51 19.21
C SER A 99 -3.02 3.11 19.39
N PHE A 100 -3.11 2.34 18.31
CA PHE A 100 -3.59 0.96 18.30
C PHE A 100 -2.43 -0.02 18.51
N GLN A 101 -2.30 -0.59 19.71
CA GLN A 101 -1.20 -1.46 20.08
C GLN A 101 -1.31 -2.90 19.55
N LYS A 102 -2.50 -3.33 19.13
CA LYS A 102 -2.78 -4.71 18.70
C LYS A 102 -3.14 -4.82 17.21
N MET A 103 -2.61 -3.92 16.38
CA MET A 103 -2.76 -4.01 14.94
C MET A 103 -1.82 -5.06 14.35
N THR A 104 -2.35 -5.85 13.42
CA THR A 104 -1.55 -6.85 12.68
C THR A 104 -1.74 -6.66 11.18
N SER A 105 -0.64 -6.70 10.45
CA SER A 105 -0.66 -6.68 8.98
C SER A 105 -1.17 -8.01 8.40
N CYS A 106 -1.68 -7.97 7.18
CA CYS A 106 -1.98 -9.17 6.39
C CYS A 106 -0.75 -10.03 6.10
N GLY A 107 0.42 -9.42 6.01
CA GLY A 107 1.68 -10.08 5.74
C GLY A 107 2.87 -9.17 5.97
N THR A 108 4.07 -9.70 5.75
CA THR A 108 5.35 -8.99 5.94
C THR A 108 5.89 -8.36 4.66
N ASP A 109 5.19 -8.53 3.56
CA ASP A 109 5.54 -8.00 2.24
C ASP A 109 4.54 -6.90 1.87
N THR A 110 5.04 -5.74 1.43
CA THR A 110 4.23 -4.58 1.03
C THR A 110 3.27 -4.93 -0.10
N SER A 111 3.68 -5.78 -1.04
CA SER A 111 2.84 -6.21 -2.17
C SER A 111 1.63 -7.05 -1.73
N LEU A 112 1.67 -7.62 -0.53
CA LEU A 112 0.54 -8.34 0.08
C LEU A 112 -0.21 -7.46 1.07
N SER A 113 0.51 -6.76 1.96
CA SER A 113 -0.09 -6.05 3.09
C SER A 113 -0.91 -4.84 2.65
N VAL A 114 -0.40 -4.05 1.70
CA VAL A 114 -1.08 -2.83 1.24
C VAL A 114 -2.39 -3.16 0.52
N PRO A 115 -2.42 -3.97 -0.55
CA PRO A 115 -3.69 -4.30 -1.20
C PRO A 115 -4.69 -5.04 -0.29
N CYS A 116 -4.20 -5.82 0.66
CA CYS A 116 -5.06 -6.47 1.65
C CYS A 116 -5.72 -5.47 2.61
N MET A 117 -5.00 -4.43 3.02
CA MET A 117 -5.52 -3.36 3.90
C MET A 117 -6.69 -2.63 3.26
N PHE A 118 -6.63 -2.37 1.96
CA PHE A 118 -7.67 -1.68 1.21
C PHE A 118 -8.76 -2.61 0.66
N SER A 119 -8.64 -3.93 0.87
CA SER A 119 -9.61 -4.93 0.41
C SER A 119 -10.78 -5.09 1.38
N SER A 120 -11.96 -5.41 0.86
CA SER A 120 -13.11 -5.87 1.65
C SER A 120 -12.96 -7.29 2.19
N LEU A 121 -11.93 -8.03 1.75
CA LEU A 121 -11.69 -9.40 2.18
C LEU A 121 -10.95 -9.43 3.53
N SER A 122 -11.35 -10.36 4.39
CA SER A 122 -10.58 -10.63 5.60
C SER A 122 -9.21 -11.22 5.27
N ARG A 123 -8.23 -11.08 6.18
CA ARG A 123 -6.88 -11.63 6.02
C ARG A 123 -6.86 -13.12 5.60
N SER A 124 -7.74 -13.93 6.17
CA SER A 124 -7.83 -15.36 5.87
C SER A 124 -8.38 -15.68 4.47
N ASN A 125 -9.18 -14.77 3.92
CA ASN A 125 -9.84 -14.94 2.62
C ASN A 125 -9.14 -14.18 1.49
N TYR A 126 -8.20 -13.29 1.85
CA TYR A 126 -7.46 -12.50 0.89
C TYR A 126 -6.47 -13.36 0.10
N SER A 127 -6.43 -13.14 -1.19
CA SER A 127 -5.31 -13.52 -2.05
C SER A 127 -5.07 -12.41 -3.07
N HIS A 128 -3.83 -12.25 -3.52
CA HIS A 128 -3.45 -11.22 -4.48
C HIS A 128 -4.36 -11.24 -5.74
N SER A 129 -4.65 -12.43 -6.24
CA SER A 129 -5.53 -12.60 -7.40
C SER A 129 -6.98 -12.17 -7.13
N LYS A 130 -7.51 -12.39 -5.92
CA LYS A 130 -8.86 -11.92 -5.56
C LYS A 130 -8.90 -10.41 -5.39
N GLY A 131 -7.94 -9.84 -4.65
CA GLY A 131 -7.85 -8.41 -4.42
C GLY A 131 -7.71 -7.61 -5.71
N LYS A 132 -6.86 -8.06 -6.63
CA LYS A 132 -6.66 -7.40 -7.93
C LYS A 132 -7.91 -7.40 -8.82
N ASN A 133 -8.77 -8.39 -8.70
CA ASN A 133 -9.98 -8.54 -9.53
C ASN A 133 -11.27 -8.09 -8.83
N MET A 134 -11.17 -7.26 -7.79
CA MET A 134 -12.30 -6.73 -7.04
C MET A 134 -12.09 -5.25 -6.72
N SER A 135 -13.19 -4.48 -6.63
CA SER A 135 -13.14 -3.11 -6.10
C SER A 135 -12.55 -3.09 -4.69
N ASN A 136 -11.65 -2.16 -4.46
CA ASN A 136 -11.12 -1.87 -3.13
C ASN A 136 -11.88 -0.70 -2.47
N VAL A 137 -11.53 -0.33 -1.25
CA VAL A 137 -12.22 0.72 -0.52
C VAL A 137 -12.12 2.08 -1.20
N LEU A 138 -11.01 2.39 -1.91
CA LEU A 138 -10.85 3.66 -2.62
C LEU A 138 -11.77 3.75 -3.83
N ASP A 139 -11.98 2.64 -4.54
CA ASP A 139 -12.97 2.57 -5.64
C ASP A 139 -14.38 2.86 -5.13
N ILE A 140 -14.74 2.29 -3.97
CA ILE A 140 -16.07 2.45 -3.35
C ILE A 140 -16.27 3.89 -2.90
N ILE A 141 -15.28 4.48 -2.24
CA ILE A 141 -15.32 5.86 -1.76
C ILE A 141 -15.41 6.83 -2.94
N SER A 142 -14.62 6.61 -3.99
CA SER A 142 -14.68 7.41 -5.22
C SER A 142 -16.04 7.29 -5.91
N HIS A 143 -16.61 6.08 -5.99
CA HIS A 143 -17.96 5.85 -6.51
C HIS A 143 -19.03 6.59 -5.71
N ALA A 144 -18.85 6.69 -4.39
CA ALA A 144 -19.76 7.43 -3.50
C ALA A 144 -19.67 8.97 -3.66
N GLY A 145 -18.75 9.48 -4.49
CA GLY A 145 -18.61 10.90 -4.81
C GLY A 145 -17.55 11.65 -4.00
N VAL A 146 -16.66 10.94 -3.30
CA VAL A 146 -15.43 11.51 -2.70
C VAL A 146 -14.36 11.62 -3.77
N GLU A 147 -13.69 12.76 -3.87
CA GLU A 147 -12.47 12.86 -4.68
C GLU A 147 -11.32 12.17 -3.96
N VAL A 148 -10.66 11.24 -4.64
CA VAL A 148 -9.57 10.44 -4.07
C VAL A 148 -8.29 10.70 -4.84
N LEU A 149 -7.22 11.06 -4.11
CA LEU A 149 -5.89 11.25 -4.65
C LEU A 149 -4.88 10.37 -3.89
N TRP A 150 -4.10 9.60 -4.63
CA TRP A 150 -2.95 8.86 -4.11
C TRP A 150 -1.66 9.57 -4.47
N LEU A 151 -0.90 9.99 -3.46
CA LEU A 151 0.45 10.52 -3.61
C LEU A 151 1.44 9.44 -3.21
N ASP A 152 2.40 9.13 -4.08
CA ASP A 152 3.38 8.07 -3.82
C ASP A 152 4.81 8.59 -3.90
N ASN A 153 5.58 8.38 -2.83
CA ASN A 153 7.02 8.63 -2.82
C ASN A 153 7.81 7.38 -2.40
N ASN A 154 7.25 6.19 -2.59
CA ASN A 154 7.90 4.95 -2.21
C ASN A 154 8.02 3.98 -3.40
N SER A 155 7.14 3.03 -3.52
CA SER A 155 7.32 1.89 -4.42
C SER A 155 6.06 1.52 -5.18
N ASP A 156 5.18 2.49 -5.43
CA ASP A 156 3.90 2.31 -6.10
C ASP A 156 2.78 1.78 -5.16
N SER A 157 1.52 2.03 -5.52
CA SER A 157 0.31 1.66 -4.77
C SER A 157 0.05 0.15 -4.70
N LYS A 158 0.85 -0.68 -5.37
CA LYS A 158 0.65 -2.13 -5.50
C LYS A 158 -0.72 -2.51 -6.10
N GLY A 159 -1.24 -1.65 -6.98
CA GLY A 159 -2.50 -1.84 -7.65
C GLY A 159 -3.72 -1.29 -6.90
N VAL A 160 -3.54 -0.69 -5.73
CA VAL A 160 -4.65 -0.09 -4.96
C VAL A 160 -5.19 1.15 -5.63
N ALA A 161 -4.32 1.97 -6.22
CA ALA A 161 -4.69 3.23 -6.88
C ALA A 161 -4.87 3.12 -8.40
N ASP A 162 -4.96 1.92 -8.98
CA ASP A 162 -5.07 1.72 -10.44
C ASP A 162 -6.28 2.41 -11.08
N ARG A 163 -7.31 2.75 -10.29
CA ARG A 163 -8.60 3.28 -10.76
C ARG A 163 -8.99 4.62 -10.16
N ILE A 164 -8.04 5.27 -9.46
CA ILE A 164 -8.17 6.62 -8.90
C ILE A 164 -7.03 7.50 -9.40
N ARG A 165 -7.09 8.80 -9.11
CA ARG A 165 -6.00 9.72 -9.43
C ARG A 165 -4.75 9.35 -8.65
N PHE A 166 -3.63 9.17 -9.37
CA PHE A 166 -2.32 8.79 -8.83
C PHE A 166 -1.26 9.78 -9.28
N GLU A 167 -0.40 10.22 -8.37
CA GLU A 167 0.72 11.10 -8.65
C GLU A 167 2.02 10.53 -8.06
N ASP A 168 3.06 10.44 -8.91
CA ASP A 168 4.35 9.85 -8.54
C ASP A 168 5.34 10.96 -8.12
N TYR A 169 5.55 11.08 -6.82
CA TYR A 169 6.48 12.04 -6.21
C TYR A 169 7.91 11.51 -6.03
N ARG A 170 8.24 10.35 -6.57
CA ARG A 170 9.62 9.84 -6.66
C ARG A 170 10.42 10.55 -7.74
N LEU A 171 9.76 11.33 -8.59
CA LEU A 171 10.35 11.99 -9.73
C LEU A 171 10.69 13.44 -9.37
N ALA A 172 11.95 13.83 -9.57
CA ALA A 172 12.43 15.20 -9.32
C ALA A 172 11.71 16.29 -10.15
N GLY A 173 11.05 15.90 -11.26
CA GLY A 173 10.23 16.82 -12.06
C GLY A 173 8.83 17.09 -11.46
N VAL A 174 8.40 16.29 -10.49
CA VAL A 174 7.09 16.39 -9.82
C VAL A 174 7.27 16.83 -8.37
N ASN A 175 8.18 16.19 -7.66
CA ASN A 175 8.47 16.49 -6.26
C ASN A 175 9.47 17.67 -6.19
N PRO A 176 9.10 18.81 -5.57
CA PRO A 176 9.96 19.97 -5.48
C PRO A 176 11.11 19.82 -4.45
N ILE A 177 11.07 18.79 -3.61
CA ILE A 177 12.07 18.54 -2.57
C ILE A 177 12.83 17.25 -2.89
N CYS A 178 13.69 17.32 -3.88
CA CYS A 178 14.57 16.22 -4.26
C CYS A 178 16.03 16.69 -4.27
N ASP A 179 16.90 15.90 -3.62
CA ASP A 179 18.36 16.02 -3.74
C ASP A 179 18.93 14.73 -4.35
N ILE A 180 19.45 13.82 -3.53
CA ILE A 180 19.82 12.45 -3.94
C ILE A 180 18.55 11.57 -3.98
N GLU A 181 17.61 11.83 -3.09
CA GLU A 181 16.31 11.19 -2.97
C GLU A 181 15.21 12.26 -2.88
N CYS A 182 14.03 11.94 -3.40
CA CYS A 182 12.87 12.80 -3.20
C CYS A 182 12.27 12.56 -1.80
N ARG A 183 11.87 13.64 -1.13
CA ARG A 183 11.39 13.59 0.25
C ARG A 183 9.87 13.58 0.31
N ASP A 184 9.33 12.96 1.35
CA ASP A 184 7.88 12.86 1.57
C ASP A 184 7.20 14.22 1.75
N GLU A 185 7.93 15.20 2.29
CA GLU A 185 7.46 16.60 2.42
C GLU A 185 7.04 17.21 1.07
N GLY A 186 7.65 16.77 -0.03
CA GLY A 186 7.30 17.22 -1.37
C GLY A 186 5.86 16.88 -1.78
N MET A 187 5.28 15.80 -1.25
CA MET A 187 3.89 15.43 -1.51
C MET A 187 2.89 16.46 -0.98
N LEU A 188 3.25 17.24 0.04
CA LEU A 188 2.36 18.27 0.63
C LEU A 188 2.02 19.39 -0.36
N PHE A 189 2.87 19.65 -1.33
CA PHE A 189 2.63 20.68 -2.34
C PHE A 189 1.44 20.32 -3.26
N GLY A 190 1.25 19.04 -3.57
CA GLY A 190 0.11 18.58 -4.37
C GLY A 190 -1.22 18.62 -3.63
N ILE A 191 -1.22 18.61 -2.29
CA ILE A 191 -2.45 18.61 -1.49
C ILE A 191 -3.19 19.92 -1.64
N GLN A 192 -2.50 21.08 -1.64
CA GLN A 192 -3.15 22.36 -1.77
C GLN A 192 -3.85 22.53 -3.11
N ASP A 193 -3.17 22.16 -4.20
CA ASP A 193 -3.75 22.16 -5.54
C ASP A 193 -4.98 21.25 -5.65
N PHE A 194 -4.93 20.11 -4.98
CA PHE A 194 -6.05 19.17 -4.93
C PHE A 194 -7.26 19.76 -4.19
N ILE A 195 -7.05 20.45 -3.07
CA ILE A 195 -8.09 21.14 -2.33
C ILE A 195 -8.72 22.23 -3.19
N ASP A 196 -7.91 23.08 -3.80
CA ASP A 196 -8.35 24.25 -4.56
C ASP A 196 -9.15 23.86 -5.82
N THR A 197 -8.82 22.69 -6.40
CA THR A 197 -9.53 22.17 -7.58
C THR A 197 -10.83 21.44 -7.25
N ASN A 198 -11.11 21.14 -5.98
CA ASN A 198 -12.30 20.41 -5.54
C ASN A 198 -13.09 21.14 -4.43
N PRO A 199 -13.51 22.41 -4.61
CA PRO A 199 -13.99 23.27 -3.53
C PRO A 199 -15.31 22.84 -2.89
N GLU A 200 -16.07 21.92 -3.48
CA GLU A 200 -17.37 21.48 -2.99
C GLU A 200 -17.46 19.98 -2.67
N LYS A 201 -16.35 19.27 -2.81
CA LYS A 201 -16.32 17.82 -2.62
C LYS A 201 -15.62 17.42 -1.33
N ASP A 202 -16.05 16.30 -0.75
CA ASP A 202 -15.25 15.60 0.25
C ASP A 202 -14.06 14.94 -0.43
N MET A 203 -12.92 14.89 0.24
CA MET A 203 -11.63 14.46 -0.31
C MET A 203 -10.94 13.43 0.60
N LEU A 204 -10.22 12.48 -0.01
CA LEU A 204 -9.34 11.51 0.62
C LEU A 204 -8.01 11.46 -0.15
#